data_9e1a1d38ac12bd242f0d98fd5ff98661
#
_entry.id   9e1a1d38ac12bd242f0d98fd5ff98661
#
_cell.length_a   1.000
_cell.length_b   1.000
_cell.length_c   1.000
_cell.angle_alpha   90.00
_cell.angle_beta   90.00
_cell.angle_gamma   90.00
#
_symmetry.space_group_name_H-M   'P 1'
#
loop_
_entity.id
_entity.type
_entity.pdbx_description
1 polymer ?
#
loop_
_entity_poly.entity_id
_entity_poly.type
_entity_poly.pdbx_seq_one_letter_code
_entity_poly.pdbx_strand_id
1 'polypeptide(L)'
;MRAHATSTITVDPRGPLYDDLAQALALGAVVRVDEHQPWNSLDVADVSTYSARVFLAEHGINSADDWTAALGEALNPSGNDIDSVLGFRADLMRTGETPTTGRWRAEMHEWLHDTDQTDDAHDAVDRIITAVDDIETMFTSAGLLEPGIKIRSVAGHRLSWAVSVARWGSSSGYGDYQAVRQALLAVRDLAGRHFVDWNEYAASTIAGFALEADDHTAAITTYLPPVATLLVAADSPWRNLTFPTDLDFAL
;
A
#
# COMPACT_ATOMS: atom_id res chain seq x y z
N MET A 1 -18.49 -22.78 7.10
CA MET A 1 -18.05 -22.12 5.86
C MET A 1 -19.01 -20.94 5.64
N ARG A 2 -18.62 -19.73 6.06
CA ARG A 2 -19.42 -18.51 5.75
C ARG A 2 -19.14 -18.19 4.28
N ALA A 3 -20.19 -18.03 3.48
CA ALA A 3 -20.06 -17.52 2.13
C ALA A 3 -19.34 -16.17 2.23
N HIS A 4 -18.16 -16.06 1.66
CA HIS A 4 -17.49 -14.78 1.50
C HIS A 4 -18.41 -13.93 0.62
N ALA A 5 -18.91 -12.83 1.17
CA ALA A 5 -19.60 -11.83 0.37
C ALA A 5 -18.60 -11.40 -0.72
N THR A 6 -18.98 -11.58 -1.97
CA THR A 6 -18.19 -11.11 -3.11
C THR A 6 -18.15 -9.59 -3.01
N SER A 7 -16.96 -9.03 -2.78
CA SER A 7 -16.79 -7.58 -2.80
C SER A 7 -17.19 -7.05 -4.17
N THR A 8 -18.02 -6.02 -4.23
CA THR A 8 -18.53 -5.45 -5.47
C THR A 8 -17.71 -4.23 -5.85
N ILE A 9 -17.21 -4.19 -7.09
CA ILE A 9 -16.49 -3.03 -7.63
C ILE A 9 -17.53 -2.00 -8.07
N THR A 10 -17.48 -0.82 -7.46
CA THR A 10 -18.37 0.30 -7.76
C THR A 10 -17.63 1.34 -8.60
N VAL A 11 -18.31 1.93 -9.58
CA VAL A 11 -17.77 2.90 -10.55
C VAL A 11 -18.62 4.17 -10.55
N ASP A 12 -17.99 5.34 -10.48
CA ASP A 12 -18.65 6.60 -10.81
C ASP A 12 -18.66 6.78 -12.33
N PRO A 13 -19.83 6.87 -12.98
CA PRO A 13 -19.89 7.02 -14.45
C PRO A 13 -19.29 8.34 -14.96
N ARG A 14 -19.04 9.31 -14.09
CA ARG A 14 -18.40 10.58 -14.43
C ARG A 14 -16.90 10.60 -14.12
N GLY A 15 -16.40 9.60 -13.40
CA GLY A 15 -14.99 9.49 -13.05
C GLY A 15 -14.11 9.01 -14.19
N PRO A 16 -12.79 9.21 -14.12
CA PRO A 16 -11.84 8.72 -15.12
C PRO A 16 -11.80 7.19 -15.13
N LEU A 17 -11.65 6.58 -16.31
CA LEU A 17 -11.66 5.13 -16.49
C LEU A 17 -10.36 4.55 -17.05
N TYR A 18 -9.62 5.32 -17.89
CA TYR A 18 -8.52 4.77 -18.69
C TYR A 18 -7.29 5.67 -18.79
N ASP A 19 -7.27 6.81 -18.12
CA ASP A 19 -6.16 7.76 -18.14
C ASP A 19 -5.22 7.61 -16.94
N ASP A 20 -4.19 8.44 -16.88
CA ASP A 20 -3.22 8.48 -15.77
C ASP A 20 -3.88 8.71 -14.41
N LEU A 21 -4.97 9.49 -14.38
CA LEU A 21 -5.71 9.76 -13.15
C LEU A 21 -6.50 8.51 -12.71
N ALA A 22 -7.04 7.73 -13.66
CA ALA A 22 -7.65 6.45 -13.36
C ALA A 22 -6.63 5.46 -12.77
N GLN A 23 -5.41 5.40 -13.32
CA GLN A 23 -4.33 4.58 -12.75
C GLN A 23 -4.00 5.01 -11.31
N ALA A 24 -3.88 6.32 -11.07
CA ALA A 24 -3.62 6.87 -9.74
C ALA A 24 -4.72 6.47 -8.73
N LEU A 25 -5.99 6.62 -9.11
CA LEU A 25 -7.13 6.27 -8.26
C LEU A 25 -7.23 4.76 -8.01
N ALA A 26 -6.84 3.93 -8.99
CA ALA A 26 -6.82 2.48 -8.86
C ALA A 26 -5.85 1.99 -7.78
N LEU A 27 -4.80 2.75 -7.44
CA LEU A 27 -3.90 2.44 -6.31
C LEU A 27 -4.62 2.51 -4.96
N GLY A 28 -5.67 3.32 -4.82
CA GLY A 28 -6.51 3.38 -3.62
C GLY A 28 -7.75 2.45 -3.66
N ALA A 29 -7.88 1.61 -4.69
CA ALA A 29 -9.12 0.85 -4.91
C ALA A 29 -9.40 -0.20 -3.82
N VAL A 30 -8.39 -0.73 -3.13
CA VAL A 30 -8.57 -1.73 -2.05
C VAL A 30 -9.53 -1.22 -0.99
N VAL A 31 -9.27 -0.03 -0.47
CA VAL A 31 -10.11 0.60 0.57
C VAL A 31 -11.51 0.92 0.03
N ARG A 32 -11.61 1.36 -1.24
CA ARG A 32 -12.90 1.70 -1.85
C ARG A 32 -13.80 0.49 -2.07
N VAL A 33 -13.21 -0.63 -2.49
CA VAL A 33 -13.95 -1.89 -2.67
C VAL A 33 -14.42 -2.43 -1.32
N ASP A 34 -13.62 -2.32 -0.27
CA ASP A 34 -14.01 -2.68 1.09
C ASP A 34 -15.17 -1.80 1.61
N GLU A 35 -15.11 -0.51 1.35
CA GLU A 35 -16.15 0.48 1.74
C GLU A 35 -17.36 0.51 0.79
N HIS A 36 -17.38 -0.28 -0.27
CA HIS A 36 -18.42 -0.24 -1.33
C HIS A 36 -18.56 1.12 -2.02
N GLN A 37 -17.45 1.86 -2.15
CA GLN A 37 -17.36 3.18 -2.75
C GLN A 37 -16.82 3.11 -4.19
N PRO A 38 -17.14 4.08 -5.07
CA PRO A 38 -16.56 4.15 -6.41
C PRO A 38 -15.04 4.30 -6.34
N TRP A 39 -14.32 3.40 -7.03
CA TRP A 39 -12.85 3.44 -7.05
C TRP A 39 -12.32 4.65 -7.83
N ASN A 40 -13.03 5.12 -8.86
CA ASN A 40 -12.61 6.14 -9.82
C ASN A 40 -13.15 7.56 -9.53
N SER A 41 -13.67 7.82 -8.34
CA SER A 41 -14.12 9.16 -7.95
C SER A 41 -12.99 9.93 -7.27
N LEU A 42 -12.89 11.24 -7.52
CA LEU A 42 -11.98 12.15 -6.81
C LEU A 42 -12.48 12.49 -5.41
N ASP A 43 -13.78 12.45 -5.22
CA ASP A 43 -14.42 12.73 -3.94
C ASP A 43 -14.83 11.44 -3.24
N VAL A 44 -15.01 11.51 -1.93
CA VAL A 44 -15.64 10.44 -1.16
C VAL A 44 -17.16 10.62 -1.30
N ALA A 45 -17.83 9.60 -1.85
CA ALA A 45 -19.27 9.68 -2.12
C ALA A 45 -20.08 9.83 -0.82
N ASP A 46 -21.15 10.61 -0.90
CA ASP A 46 -22.12 10.84 0.19
C ASP A 46 -21.53 11.39 1.49
N VAL A 47 -20.36 12.03 1.44
CA VAL A 47 -19.70 12.63 2.59
C VAL A 47 -19.79 14.16 2.52
N SER A 48 -20.27 14.77 3.62
CA SER A 48 -20.27 16.22 3.75
C SER A 48 -18.85 16.76 4.02
N THR A 49 -18.60 18.02 3.65
CA THR A 49 -17.32 18.69 3.97
C THR A 49 -17.02 18.66 5.48
N TYR A 50 -18.03 18.75 6.33
CA TYR A 50 -17.86 18.64 7.78
C TYR A 50 -17.40 17.24 8.18
N SER A 51 -18.06 16.19 7.69
CA SER A 51 -17.68 14.80 8.00
C SER A 51 -16.29 14.46 7.48
N ALA A 52 -15.92 14.98 6.29
CA ALA A 52 -14.58 14.83 5.75
C ALA A 52 -13.51 15.45 6.65
N ARG A 53 -13.79 16.64 7.20
CA ARG A 53 -12.87 17.31 8.16
C ARG A 53 -12.75 16.56 9.48
N VAL A 54 -13.86 16.02 9.99
CA VAL A 54 -13.83 15.19 11.22
C VAL A 54 -12.96 13.96 11.01
N PHE A 55 -13.14 13.23 9.90
CA PHE A 55 -12.30 12.08 9.57
C PHE A 55 -10.82 12.45 9.49
N LEU A 56 -10.48 13.53 8.78
CA LEU A 56 -9.08 13.97 8.66
C LEU A 56 -8.50 14.40 10.01
N ALA A 57 -9.29 15.04 10.88
CA ALA A 57 -8.86 15.45 12.22
C ALA A 57 -8.51 14.26 13.12
N GLU A 58 -9.21 13.12 12.99
CA GLU A 58 -8.87 11.87 13.68
C GLU A 58 -7.48 11.34 13.30
N HIS A 59 -6.98 11.74 12.12
CA HIS A 59 -5.64 11.43 11.62
C HIS A 59 -4.64 12.59 11.79
N GLY A 60 -4.97 13.59 12.62
CA GLY A 60 -4.10 14.74 12.88
C GLY A 60 -4.10 15.81 11.78
N ILE A 61 -4.95 15.70 10.76
CA ILE A 61 -5.01 16.61 9.61
C ILE A 61 -6.16 17.62 9.83
N ASN A 62 -5.83 18.82 10.31
CA ASN A 62 -6.80 19.82 10.73
C ASN A 62 -6.89 21.05 9.80
N SER A 63 -5.98 21.14 8.83
CA SER A 63 -5.85 22.27 7.90
C SER A 63 -5.36 21.84 6.53
N ALA A 64 -5.39 22.77 5.56
CA ALA A 64 -4.80 22.55 4.23
C ALA A 64 -3.27 22.34 4.30
N ASP A 65 -2.60 23.01 5.25
CA ASP A 65 -1.16 22.84 5.46
C ASP A 65 -0.84 21.45 6.02
N ASP A 66 -1.61 20.96 7.01
CA ASP A 66 -1.48 19.61 7.55
C ASP A 66 -1.76 18.55 6.46
N TRP A 67 -2.76 18.79 5.60
CA TRP A 67 -3.08 17.92 4.48
C TRP A 67 -1.92 17.83 3.49
N THR A 68 -1.30 18.95 3.16
CA THR A 68 -0.12 19.00 2.27
C THR A 68 1.06 18.28 2.91
N ALA A 69 1.29 18.47 4.21
CA ALA A 69 2.35 17.79 4.96
C ALA A 69 2.14 16.27 4.99
N ALA A 70 0.91 15.81 5.26
CA ALA A 70 0.56 14.39 5.29
C ALA A 70 0.76 13.70 3.92
N LEU A 71 0.41 14.39 2.83
CA LEU A 71 0.71 13.91 1.48
C LEU A 71 2.22 13.84 1.22
N GLY A 72 2.96 14.87 1.63
CA GLY A 72 4.42 14.90 1.50
C GLY A 72 5.09 13.76 2.26
N GLU A 73 4.62 13.45 3.46
CA GLU A 73 5.09 12.31 4.26
C GLU A 73 4.76 10.97 3.60
N ALA A 74 3.52 10.77 3.16
CA ALA A 74 3.09 9.54 2.49
C ALA A 74 3.84 9.29 1.16
N LEU A 75 4.27 10.35 0.48
CA LEU A 75 5.06 10.29 -0.75
C LEU A 75 6.57 10.19 -0.51
N ASN A 76 7.02 10.30 0.73
CA ASN A 76 8.44 10.18 1.06
C ASN A 76 8.78 8.71 1.37
N PRO A 77 9.55 8.01 0.52
CA PRO A 77 9.95 6.62 0.76
C PRO A 77 10.94 6.45 1.92
N SER A 78 11.61 7.55 2.35
CA SER A 78 12.64 7.50 3.38
C SER A 78 12.02 7.54 4.77
N GLY A 79 12.10 6.47 5.54
CA GLY A 79 11.77 6.53 6.98
C GLY A 79 10.82 5.49 7.53
N ASN A 80 10.60 4.40 6.80
CA ASN A 80 9.90 3.24 7.38
C ASN A 80 10.93 2.16 7.75
N ASP A 81 11.02 1.84 9.02
CA ASP A 81 11.92 0.80 9.53
C ASP A 81 11.66 -0.55 8.84
N ILE A 82 10.40 -0.85 8.52
CA ILE A 82 10.01 -2.07 7.81
C ILE A 82 10.65 -2.14 6.42
N ASP A 83 10.57 -1.06 5.64
CA ASP A 83 11.17 -1.01 4.30
C ASP A 83 12.71 -1.09 4.38
N SER A 84 13.32 -0.59 5.46
CA SER A 84 14.76 -0.73 5.71
C SER A 84 15.15 -2.18 5.94
N VAL A 85 14.39 -2.92 6.76
CA VAL A 85 14.59 -4.36 7.03
C VAL A 85 14.36 -5.20 5.76
N LEU A 86 13.33 -4.87 4.96
CA LEU A 86 13.08 -5.52 3.67
C LEU A 86 14.15 -5.20 2.63
N GLY A 87 14.63 -3.96 2.59
CA GLY A 87 15.72 -3.51 1.73
C GLY A 87 17.01 -4.27 2.02
N PHE A 88 17.35 -4.46 3.29
CA PHE A 88 18.50 -5.28 3.69
C PHE A 88 18.40 -6.72 3.15
N ARG A 89 17.21 -7.35 3.25
CA ARG A 89 16.98 -8.67 2.64
C ARG A 89 17.15 -8.64 1.12
N ALA A 90 16.64 -7.61 0.46
CA ALA A 90 16.77 -7.47 -0.99
C ALA A 90 18.24 -7.33 -1.40
N ASP A 91 19.06 -6.68 -0.60
CA ASP A 91 20.52 -6.58 -0.81
C ASP A 91 21.21 -7.94 -0.69
N LEU A 92 20.85 -8.74 0.31
CA LEU A 92 21.32 -10.13 0.43
C LEU A 92 20.93 -10.96 -0.80
N MET A 93 19.71 -10.82 -1.31
CA MET A 93 19.25 -11.53 -2.51
C MET A 93 20.06 -11.17 -3.77
N ARG A 94 20.55 -9.93 -3.89
CA ARG A 94 21.40 -9.53 -5.01
C ARG A 94 22.78 -10.20 -5.02
N THR A 95 23.24 -10.72 -3.89
CA THR A 95 24.52 -11.44 -3.78
C THR A 95 24.45 -12.91 -4.16
N GLY A 96 23.27 -13.47 -4.51
CA GLY A 96 23.16 -14.82 -5.02
C GLY A 96 21.87 -15.53 -4.70
N GLU A 97 21.65 -16.05 -3.49
CA GLU A 97 20.49 -16.86 -3.14
C GLU A 97 19.52 -16.10 -2.23
N THR A 98 18.23 -16.37 -2.40
CA THR A 98 17.21 -15.89 -1.44
C THR A 98 17.56 -16.41 -0.04
N PRO A 99 17.84 -15.55 0.94
CA PRO A 99 18.21 -15.99 2.27
C PRO A 99 17.02 -16.69 2.94
N THR A 100 17.29 -17.73 3.71
CA THR A 100 16.30 -18.27 4.66
C THR A 100 16.02 -17.20 5.72
N THR A 101 14.85 -17.28 6.37
CA THR A 101 14.48 -16.37 7.47
C THR A 101 15.53 -16.34 8.58
N GLY A 102 16.11 -17.52 8.90
CA GLY A 102 17.19 -17.62 9.89
C GLY A 102 18.48 -16.90 9.46
N ARG A 103 18.88 -17.02 8.19
CA ARG A 103 20.05 -16.32 7.65
C ARG A 103 19.80 -14.80 7.61
N TRP A 104 18.65 -14.37 7.10
CA TRP A 104 18.29 -12.96 7.07
C TRP A 104 18.36 -12.34 8.48
N ARG A 105 17.78 -13.03 9.50
CA ARG A 105 17.84 -12.60 10.89
C ARG A 105 19.28 -12.48 11.40
N ALA A 106 20.11 -13.51 11.19
CA ALA A 106 21.50 -13.51 11.66
C ALA A 106 22.32 -12.37 11.05
N GLU A 107 22.25 -12.17 9.74
CA GLU A 107 22.96 -11.10 9.03
C GLU A 107 22.47 -9.70 9.47
N MET A 108 21.15 -9.54 9.73
CA MET A 108 20.60 -8.29 10.22
C MET A 108 21.06 -7.97 11.64
N HIS A 109 21.12 -8.97 12.54
CA HIS A 109 21.67 -8.80 13.89
C HIS A 109 23.16 -8.47 13.88
N GLU A 110 23.93 -9.08 13.00
CA GLU A 110 25.35 -8.73 12.81
C GLU A 110 25.50 -7.25 12.39
N TRP A 111 24.70 -6.81 11.42
CA TRP A 111 24.71 -5.40 10.99
C TRP A 111 24.30 -4.44 12.10
N LEU A 112 23.26 -4.75 12.89
CA LEU A 112 22.84 -3.94 14.04
C LEU A 112 23.94 -3.84 15.10
N HIS A 113 24.63 -4.95 15.38
CA HIS A 113 25.77 -5.00 16.30
C HIS A 113 26.93 -4.12 15.80
N ASP A 114 27.29 -4.25 14.52
CA ASP A 114 28.40 -3.49 13.93
C ASP A 114 28.11 -1.97 13.85
N THR A 115 26.82 -1.59 13.85
CA THR A 115 26.38 -0.19 13.86
C THR A 115 26.00 0.31 15.27
N ASP A 116 26.31 -0.46 16.33
CA ASP A 116 26.10 -0.10 17.73
C ASP A 116 24.64 0.28 18.05
N GLN A 117 23.69 -0.49 17.48
CA GLN A 117 22.26 -0.29 17.72
C GLN A 117 21.82 -0.85 19.06
N THR A 118 20.68 -0.33 19.59
CA THR A 118 20.14 -0.71 20.88
C THR A 118 19.46 -2.09 20.87
N ASP A 119 19.30 -2.72 22.06
CA ASP A 119 18.54 -3.96 22.24
C ASP A 119 17.11 -3.83 21.72
N ASP A 120 16.47 -2.66 21.90
CA ASP A 120 15.12 -2.38 21.37
C ASP A 120 15.08 -2.46 19.83
N ALA A 121 16.16 -2.07 19.13
CA ALA A 121 16.26 -2.20 17.68
C ALA A 121 16.35 -3.67 17.25
N HIS A 122 17.09 -4.50 17.99
CA HIS A 122 17.14 -5.95 17.76
C HIS A 122 15.76 -6.59 17.91
N ASP A 123 15.04 -6.27 18.99
CA ASP A 123 13.67 -6.76 19.23
C ASP A 123 12.68 -6.30 18.14
N ALA A 124 12.80 -5.05 17.68
CA ALA A 124 11.96 -4.51 16.62
C ALA A 124 12.19 -5.24 15.29
N VAL A 125 13.45 -5.48 14.92
CA VAL A 125 13.82 -6.23 13.71
C VAL A 125 13.31 -7.67 13.78
N ASP A 126 13.42 -8.35 14.91
CA ASP A 126 12.92 -9.71 15.08
C ASP A 126 11.41 -9.80 14.89
N ARG A 127 10.66 -8.83 15.43
CA ARG A 127 9.20 -8.74 15.22
C ARG A 127 8.87 -8.55 13.74
N ILE A 128 9.55 -7.64 13.05
CA ILE A 128 9.32 -7.39 11.61
C ILE A 128 9.63 -8.65 10.80
N ILE A 129 10.78 -9.29 11.00
CA ILE A 129 11.19 -10.48 10.26
C ILE A 129 10.18 -11.61 10.47
N THR A 130 9.74 -11.84 11.71
CA THR A 130 8.76 -12.89 12.03
C THR A 130 7.42 -12.60 11.35
N ALA A 131 6.91 -11.38 11.47
CA ALA A 131 5.64 -10.99 10.86
C ALA A 131 5.68 -11.08 9.33
N VAL A 132 6.77 -10.67 8.69
CA VAL A 132 6.93 -10.78 7.23
C VAL A 132 6.95 -12.25 6.79
N ASP A 133 7.63 -13.13 7.51
CA ASP A 133 7.69 -14.57 7.19
C ASP A 133 6.30 -15.23 7.32
N ASP A 134 5.55 -14.89 8.37
CA ASP A 134 4.18 -15.34 8.58
C ASP A 134 3.26 -14.86 7.44
N ILE A 135 3.34 -13.58 7.07
CA ILE A 135 2.55 -12.97 5.99
C ILE A 135 2.88 -13.63 4.64
N GLU A 136 4.16 -13.82 4.31
CA GLU A 136 4.59 -14.48 3.07
C GLU A 136 4.08 -15.94 2.99
N THR A 137 4.09 -16.64 4.12
CA THR A 137 3.54 -18.00 4.23
C THR A 137 2.03 -18.01 3.97
N MET A 138 1.30 -17.06 4.56
CA MET A 138 -0.15 -16.92 4.35
C MET A 138 -0.47 -16.53 2.90
N PHE A 139 0.27 -15.60 2.30
CA PHE A 139 0.08 -15.17 0.92
C PHE A 139 0.37 -16.28 -0.09
N THR A 140 1.44 -17.06 0.12
CA THR A 140 1.73 -18.23 -0.70
C THR A 140 0.61 -19.27 -0.58
N SER A 141 0.12 -19.53 0.63
CA SER A 141 -0.97 -20.46 0.88
C SER A 141 -2.30 -19.99 0.26
N ALA A 142 -2.52 -18.68 0.17
CA ALA A 142 -3.69 -18.06 -0.46
C ALA A 142 -3.55 -17.93 -1.99
N GLY A 143 -2.39 -18.26 -2.57
CA GLY A 143 -2.10 -18.10 -4.01
C GLY A 143 -1.90 -16.64 -4.43
N LEU A 144 -1.61 -15.74 -3.50
CA LEU A 144 -1.35 -14.32 -3.75
C LEU A 144 0.12 -14.07 -4.14
N LEU A 145 1.03 -14.89 -3.63
CA LEU A 145 2.43 -14.94 -4.02
C LEU A 145 2.79 -16.32 -4.55
N GLU A 146 3.58 -16.35 -5.62
CA GLU A 146 4.19 -17.59 -6.09
C GLU A 146 5.24 -18.08 -5.07
N PRO A 147 5.43 -19.40 -4.94
CA PRO A 147 6.46 -19.95 -4.05
C PRO A 147 7.86 -19.38 -4.40
N GLY A 148 8.53 -18.84 -3.39
CA GLY A 148 9.86 -18.24 -3.55
C GLY A 148 9.86 -16.74 -3.86
N ILE A 149 8.73 -16.15 -4.23
CA ILE A 149 8.61 -14.68 -4.35
C ILE A 149 8.53 -14.08 -2.95
N LYS A 150 9.22 -12.97 -2.76
CA LYS A 150 9.35 -12.26 -1.48
C LYS A 150 8.78 -10.85 -1.57
N ILE A 151 8.12 -10.40 -0.49
CA ILE A 151 7.67 -9.00 -0.34
C ILE A 151 8.91 -8.11 -0.27
N ARG A 152 9.01 -7.12 -1.16
CA ARG A 152 10.17 -6.24 -1.25
C ARG A 152 9.99 -4.91 -0.54
N SER A 153 8.77 -4.48 -0.35
CA SER A 153 8.41 -3.20 0.25
C SER A 153 6.98 -3.24 0.77
N VAL A 154 6.66 -2.40 1.75
CA VAL A 154 5.28 -2.13 2.20
C VAL A 154 4.78 -0.76 1.73
N ALA A 155 5.49 -0.13 0.78
CA ALA A 155 5.13 1.17 0.23
C ALA A 155 3.72 1.20 -0.40
N GLY A 156 3.19 0.06 -0.87
CA GLY A 156 1.85 -0.04 -1.43
C GLY A 156 0.76 0.43 -0.47
N HIS A 157 0.87 0.12 0.83
CA HIS A 157 -0.05 0.62 1.84
C HIS A 157 -0.02 2.15 1.95
N ARG A 158 1.17 2.74 2.05
CA ARG A 158 1.33 4.20 2.13
C ARG A 158 0.82 4.92 0.89
N LEU A 159 1.04 4.34 -0.31
CA LEU A 159 0.51 4.90 -1.55
C LEU A 159 -1.02 4.81 -1.60
N SER A 160 -1.60 3.69 -1.16
CA SER A 160 -3.06 3.57 -1.01
C SER A 160 -3.62 4.59 0.00
N TRP A 161 -2.93 4.82 1.11
CA TRP A 161 -3.26 5.87 2.07
C TRP A 161 -3.16 7.27 1.46
N ALA A 162 -2.09 7.58 0.70
CA ALA A 162 -1.94 8.86 0.02
C ALA A 162 -3.11 9.15 -0.95
N VAL A 163 -3.59 8.14 -1.70
CA VAL A 163 -4.79 8.28 -2.53
C VAL A 163 -6.01 8.60 -1.66
N SER A 164 -6.16 7.95 -0.51
CA SER A 164 -7.27 8.23 0.42
C SER A 164 -7.19 9.64 0.98
N VAL A 165 -6.03 10.09 1.45
CA VAL A 165 -5.81 11.47 1.95
C VAL A 165 -6.09 12.51 0.87
N ALA A 166 -5.66 12.26 -0.39
CA ALA A 166 -5.95 13.16 -1.50
C ALA A 166 -7.46 13.32 -1.73
N ARG A 167 -8.22 12.21 -1.73
CA ARG A 167 -9.68 12.22 -1.89
C ARG A 167 -10.41 12.88 -0.72
N TRP A 168 -10.01 12.59 0.51
CA TRP A 168 -10.55 13.24 1.69
C TRP A 168 -10.24 14.74 1.70
N GLY A 169 -9.06 15.15 1.19
CA GLY A 169 -8.68 16.54 1.01
C GLY A 169 -9.60 17.28 0.03
N SER A 170 -9.98 16.63 -1.08
CA SER A 170 -11.00 17.14 -2.01
C SER A 170 -12.34 17.36 -1.30
N SER A 171 -12.86 16.31 -0.64
CA SER A 171 -14.16 16.37 0.03
C SER A 171 -14.22 17.37 1.20
N SER A 172 -13.09 17.59 1.90
CA SER A 172 -12.98 18.57 3.01
C SER A 172 -12.79 20.00 2.55
N GLY A 173 -12.41 20.21 1.27
CA GLY A 173 -12.03 21.51 0.72
C GLY A 173 -10.63 21.96 1.16
N TYR A 174 -9.77 21.07 1.67
CA TYR A 174 -8.37 21.38 1.96
C TYR A 174 -7.51 21.39 0.69
N GLY A 175 -7.83 20.55 -0.32
CA GLY A 175 -7.22 20.56 -1.63
C GLY A 175 -8.20 20.98 -2.71
N ASP A 176 -7.78 21.87 -3.62
CA ASP A 176 -8.52 22.11 -4.85
C ASP A 176 -8.27 21.00 -5.87
N TYR A 177 -9.04 20.98 -6.96
CA TYR A 177 -8.93 19.96 -8.01
C TYR A 177 -7.50 19.80 -8.54
N GLN A 178 -6.76 20.90 -8.71
CA GLN A 178 -5.41 20.84 -9.27
C GLN A 178 -4.42 20.26 -8.28
N ALA A 179 -4.49 20.63 -7.02
CA ALA A 179 -3.65 20.09 -5.95
C ALA A 179 -3.90 18.59 -5.75
N VAL A 180 -5.17 18.18 -5.68
CA VAL A 180 -5.57 16.77 -5.57
C VAL A 180 -5.08 15.96 -6.76
N ARG A 181 -5.29 16.47 -7.99
CA ARG A 181 -4.82 15.81 -9.20
C ARG A 181 -3.29 15.65 -9.23
N GLN A 182 -2.55 16.70 -8.85
CA GLN A 182 -1.09 16.63 -8.78
C GLN A 182 -0.61 15.61 -7.75
N ALA A 183 -1.22 15.56 -6.57
CA ALA A 183 -0.92 14.57 -5.55
C ALA A 183 -1.16 13.15 -6.05
N LEU A 184 -2.30 12.88 -6.69
CA LEU A 184 -2.62 11.57 -7.25
C LEU A 184 -1.64 11.14 -8.35
N LEU A 185 -1.25 12.04 -9.24
CA LEU A 185 -0.24 11.73 -10.27
C LEU A 185 1.14 11.46 -9.65
N ALA A 186 1.52 12.17 -8.60
CA ALA A 186 2.76 11.87 -7.86
C ALA A 186 2.72 10.48 -7.21
N VAL A 187 1.57 10.07 -6.65
CA VAL A 187 1.38 8.69 -6.13
C VAL A 187 1.57 7.66 -7.24
N ARG A 188 0.96 7.89 -8.42
CA ARG A 188 1.08 7.02 -9.60
C ARG A 188 2.54 6.86 -10.03
N ASP A 189 3.24 7.98 -10.19
CA ASP A 189 4.63 7.97 -10.64
C ASP A 189 5.56 7.29 -9.62
N LEU A 190 5.26 7.46 -8.33
CA LEU A 190 5.99 6.77 -7.27
C LEU A 190 5.71 5.27 -7.29
N ALA A 191 4.45 4.85 -7.47
CA ALA A 191 4.09 3.44 -7.61
C ALA A 191 4.85 2.78 -8.77
N GLY A 192 4.91 3.44 -9.93
CA GLY A 192 5.63 2.94 -11.11
C GLY A 192 7.13 2.76 -10.92
N ARG A 193 7.73 3.46 -9.95
CA ARG A 193 9.15 3.29 -9.57
C ARG A 193 9.38 2.16 -8.58
N HIS A 194 8.36 1.82 -7.77
CA HIS A 194 8.48 0.81 -6.71
C HIS A 194 8.03 -0.58 -7.12
N PHE A 195 7.07 -0.69 -8.04
CA PHE A 195 6.40 -1.94 -8.38
C PHE A 195 6.38 -2.15 -9.90
N VAL A 196 6.36 -3.42 -10.30
CA VAL A 196 6.33 -3.79 -11.73
C VAL A 196 4.92 -4.13 -12.22
N ASP A 197 4.03 -4.55 -11.32
CA ASP A 197 2.66 -4.94 -11.65
C ASP A 197 1.70 -4.83 -10.47
N TRP A 198 0.40 -5.08 -10.75
CA TRP A 198 -0.66 -5.05 -9.74
C TRP A 198 -0.53 -6.16 -8.70
N ASN A 199 0.11 -7.30 -8.99
CA ASN A 199 0.28 -8.39 -8.01
C ASN A 199 1.30 -7.99 -6.95
N GLU A 200 2.44 -7.44 -7.37
CA GLU A 200 3.47 -6.94 -6.43
C GLU A 200 2.92 -5.81 -5.58
N TYR A 201 2.20 -4.85 -6.20
CA TYR A 201 1.52 -3.78 -5.49
C TYR A 201 0.50 -4.30 -4.48
N ALA A 202 -0.33 -5.29 -4.86
CA ALA A 202 -1.32 -5.92 -4.00
C ALA A 202 -0.69 -6.56 -2.76
N ALA A 203 0.36 -7.36 -2.96
CA ALA A 203 1.09 -8.01 -1.87
C ALA A 203 1.69 -6.98 -0.91
N SER A 204 2.34 -5.94 -1.45
CA SER A 204 2.89 -4.82 -0.68
C SER A 204 1.82 -4.08 0.12
N THR A 205 0.65 -3.85 -0.47
CA THR A 205 -0.46 -3.14 0.18
C THR A 205 -1.01 -3.92 1.36
N ILE A 206 -1.31 -5.22 1.18
CA ILE A 206 -1.82 -6.06 2.29
C ILE A 206 -0.75 -6.22 3.38
N ALA A 207 0.53 -6.42 2.99
CA ALA A 207 1.62 -6.53 3.95
C ALA A 207 1.74 -5.27 4.82
N GLY A 208 1.62 -4.09 4.22
CA GLY A 208 1.64 -2.84 4.97
C GLY A 208 0.48 -2.74 5.96
N PHE A 209 -0.76 -3.02 5.54
CA PHE A 209 -1.91 -3.06 6.46
C PHE A 209 -1.70 -4.06 7.61
N ALA A 210 -1.13 -5.22 7.31
CA ALA A 210 -0.91 -6.26 8.31
C ALA A 210 0.18 -5.88 9.32
N LEU A 211 1.28 -5.27 8.86
CA LEU A 211 2.41 -4.89 9.71
C LEU A 211 2.15 -3.65 10.57
N GLU A 212 1.19 -2.80 10.18
CA GLU A 212 0.75 -1.66 10.98
C GLU A 212 -0.37 -2.00 11.96
N ALA A 213 -1.02 -3.15 11.80
CA ALA A 213 -2.09 -3.59 12.68
C ALA A 213 -1.56 -4.35 13.90
N ASP A 214 -2.23 -4.21 15.05
CA ASP A 214 -1.95 -5.01 16.26
C ASP A 214 -2.19 -6.51 16.02
N ASP A 215 -3.15 -6.86 15.15
CA ASP A 215 -3.47 -8.22 14.73
C ASP A 215 -3.34 -8.34 13.19
N HIS A 216 -2.18 -8.80 12.74
CA HIS A 216 -1.89 -8.97 11.32
C HIS A 216 -2.81 -10.00 10.64
N THR A 217 -3.26 -11.03 11.35
CA THR A 217 -4.18 -12.05 10.81
C THR A 217 -5.55 -11.45 10.54
N ALA A 218 -6.07 -10.62 11.46
CA ALA A 218 -7.32 -9.91 11.28
C ALA A 218 -7.23 -8.92 10.10
N ALA A 219 -6.14 -8.17 9.99
CA ALA A 219 -5.91 -7.24 8.88
C ALA A 219 -5.89 -7.96 7.53
N ILE A 220 -5.15 -9.07 7.40
CA ILE A 220 -5.14 -9.87 6.17
C ILE A 220 -6.54 -10.38 5.85
N THR A 221 -7.28 -10.91 6.85
CA THR A 221 -8.64 -11.42 6.65
C THR A 221 -9.59 -10.33 6.14
N THR A 222 -9.37 -9.08 6.53
CA THR A 222 -10.16 -7.92 6.10
C THR A 222 -9.83 -7.53 4.66
N TYR A 223 -8.55 -7.39 4.31
CA TYR A 223 -8.14 -6.80 3.03
C TYR A 223 -7.88 -7.82 1.90
N LEU A 224 -7.73 -9.10 2.21
CA LEU A 224 -7.56 -10.15 1.20
C LEU A 224 -8.77 -10.28 0.25
N PRO A 225 -10.04 -10.28 0.70
CA PRO A 225 -11.19 -10.37 -0.21
C PRO A 225 -11.30 -9.23 -1.21
N PRO A 226 -11.20 -7.92 -0.84
CA PRO A 226 -11.20 -6.83 -1.81
C PRO A 226 -10.02 -6.90 -2.79
N VAL A 227 -8.82 -7.26 -2.34
CA VAL A 227 -7.65 -7.45 -3.22
C VAL A 227 -7.87 -8.60 -4.19
N ALA A 228 -8.33 -9.77 -3.71
CA ALA A 228 -8.65 -10.90 -4.59
C ALA A 228 -9.69 -10.51 -5.65
N THR A 229 -10.72 -9.74 -5.27
CA THR A 229 -11.70 -9.21 -6.22
C THR A 229 -11.05 -8.31 -7.27
N LEU A 230 -10.17 -7.38 -6.84
CA LEU A 230 -9.45 -6.49 -7.76
C LEU A 230 -8.53 -7.24 -8.72
N LEU A 231 -7.91 -8.34 -8.31
CA LEU A 231 -7.04 -9.13 -9.17
C LEU A 231 -7.78 -9.99 -10.18
N VAL A 232 -9.03 -10.42 -9.90
CA VAL A 232 -9.70 -11.42 -10.75
C VAL A 232 -10.97 -10.94 -11.45
N ALA A 233 -11.70 -9.95 -10.92
CA ALA A 233 -12.97 -9.50 -11.50
C ALA A 233 -12.77 -8.85 -12.88
N ALA A 234 -13.64 -9.18 -13.84
CA ALA A 234 -13.50 -8.72 -15.22
C ALA A 234 -13.66 -7.18 -15.37
N ASP A 235 -14.41 -6.56 -14.47
CA ASP A 235 -14.66 -5.11 -14.39
C ASP A 235 -13.67 -4.37 -13.47
N SER A 236 -12.65 -5.08 -12.96
CA SER A 236 -11.65 -4.49 -12.07
C SER A 236 -10.75 -3.48 -12.77
N PRO A 237 -10.44 -2.33 -12.12
CA PRO A 237 -9.43 -1.42 -12.61
C PRO A 237 -8.05 -2.10 -12.75
N TRP A 238 -7.69 -3.02 -11.87
CA TRP A 238 -6.39 -3.70 -11.91
C TRP A 238 -6.25 -4.69 -13.08
N ARG A 239 -7.37 -5.09 -13.67
CA ARG A 239 -7.37 -5.91 -14.89
C ARG A 239 -7.47 -5.11 -16.18
N ASN A 240 -8.07 -3.93 -16.11
CA ASN A 240 -8.38 -3.12 -17.29
C ASN A 240 -7.42 -1.94 -17.48
N LEU A 241 -6.61 -1.61 -16.45
CA LEU A 241 -5.57 -0.61 -16.53
C LEU A 241 -4.19 -1.28 -16.49
N THR A 242 -3.30 -0.87 -17.38
CA THR A 242 -1.88 -1.21 -17.26
C THR A 242 -1.33 -0.61 -15.96
N PHE A 243 -0.50 -1.37 -15.24
CA PHE A 243 0.20 -0.81 -14.08
C PHE A 243 1.11 0.35 -14.53
N PRO A 244 1.20 1.45 -13.77
CA PRO A 244 1.95 2.65 -14.19
C PRO A 244 3.48 2.47 -14.08
N THR A 245 4.03 1.45 -14.72
CA THR A 245 5.47 1.19 -14.71
C THR A 245 6.23 2.29 -15.44
N ASP A 246 7.28 2.81 -14.83
CA ASP A 246 8.23 3.67 -15.50
C ASP A 246 9.22 2.78 -16.28
N LEU A 247 9.02 2.67 -17.60
CA LEU A 247 9.81 1.77 -18.45
C LEU A 247 11.31 2.10 -18.48
N ASP A 248 11.72 3.28 -17.99
CA ASP A 248 13.13 3.70 -17.95
C ASP A 248 13.93 3.04 -16.79
N PHE A 249 13.26 2.33 -15.87
CA PHE A 249 13.90 1.63 -14.73
C PHE A 249 13.94 0.10 -14.86
N ALA A 250 13.46 -0.46 -15.97
CA ALA A 250 13.40 -1.92 -16.22
C ALA A 250 14.66 -2.51 -16.87
N LEU A 251 15.84 -1.86 -16.72
CA LEU A 251 17.12 -2.36 -17.23
C LEU A 251 18.16 -2.51 -16.13
#